data_8ecbe3c62ca560e3f35bffe3c61a7e2c
#
_entry.id   8ecbe3c62ca560e3f35bffe3c61a7e2c
#
_cell.length_a   1.000
_cell.length_b   1.000
_cell.length_c   1.000
_cell.angle_alpha   90.00
_cell.angle_beta   90.00
_cell.angle_gamma   90.00
#
_symmetry.space_group_name_H-M   'P 1'
#
loop_
_entity.id
_entity.type
_entity.pdbx_description
1 polymer ?
#
loop_
_entity_poly.entity_id
_entity_poly.type
_entity_poly.pdbx_seq_one_letter_code
_entity_poly.pdbx_strand_id
1 'polypeptide(L)'
;MEYFRPIPCETGRWRLAGGWARFSQFELLQRGVAPRVVDAAPEALLQTLTAPRPEVLGLSMAQPRIMGIVNATPDSFSDGGSYDGAAQGRRLAAAGAEILDVGGESTRPGAREVPEADEITRVVPVIASLRGLAAISVDTRKAGVARAAIAAGAGLVNDVSGFDFDPGLAQVVAESGLPVCLMHAQGIPETMQDDPSYGDVLLDVYDALAARIARAEAAGIPRARIVIDPGIGFGKTQAHNLAILRRISLYHGLGCAVLLGVSRKRFIGSIGGAEVAADRSAGTLAVTLAGVAQGIQIHRVHDAEETRQGLALWRAVTGGDK
;
A
#
# COMPACT_ATOMS: atom_id res chain seq x y z
N MET A 1 12.65 -5.07 22.81
CA MET A 1 11.40 -5.60 22.23
C MET A 1 11.78 -6.68 21.21
N GLU A 2 11.00 -7.74 21.12
CA GLU A 2 11.17 -8.85 20.18
C GLU A 2 10.12 -8.74 19.07
N TYR A 3 10.56 -8.96 17.82
CA TYR A 3 9.69 -8.95 16.65
C TYR A 3 9.84 -10.30 15.94
N PHE A 4 8.73 -10.91 15.59
CA PHE A 4 8.70 -12.24 14.96
C PHE A 4 8.16 -12.10 13.54
N ARG A 5 9.04 -12.24 12.55
CA ARG A 5 8.66 -12.24 11.15
C ARG A 5 8.33 -13.67 10.70
N PRO A 6 7.12 -13.97 10.21
CA PRO A 6 6.85 -15.25 9.60
C PRO A 6 7.73 -15.41 8.35
N ILE A 7 8.40 -16.57 8.20
CA ILE A 7 9.23 -16.90 7.04
C ILE A 7 8.34 -17.62 6.02
N PRO A 8 7.96 -16.99 4.90
CA PRO A 8 7.13 -17.63 3.90
C PRO A 8 7.82 -18.85 3.29
N CYS A 9 7.05 -19.93 3.09
CA CYS A 9 7.50 -21.17 2.46
C CYS A 9 6.33 -21.87 1.73
N GLU A 10 6.63 -22.77 0.81
CA GLU A 10 5.60 -23.44 -0.02
C GLU A 10 4.69 -24.38 0.81
N THR A 11 5.26 -25.14 1.73
CA THR A 11 4.57 -26.22 2.49
C THR A 11 4.45 -25.89 3.98
N GLY A 12 4.21 -24.62 4.33
CA GLY A 12 4.13 -24.17 5.70
C GLY A 12 2.92 -24.74 6.48
N ARG A 13 3.10 -24.88 7.81
CA ARG A 13 2.06 -25.37 8.73
C ARG A 13 0.84 -24.46 8.80
N TRP A 14 1.08 -23.13 8.78
CA TRP A 14 0.04 -22.13 8.93
C TRP A 14 -0.13 -21.28 7.66
N ARG A 15 -1.36 -20.82 7.42
CA ARG A 15 -1.63 -19.80 6.39
C ARG A 15 -1.38 -18.41 6.99
N LEU A 16 -0.65 -17.57 6.26
CA LEU A 16 -0.39 -16.20 6.67
C LEU A 16 -1.60 -15.32 6.33
N ALA A 17 -2.13 -14.62 7.35
CA ALA A 17 -3.26 -13.72 7.23
C ALA A 17 -4.52 -14.35 6.60
N GLY A 18 -4.69 -15.67 6.75
CA GLY A 18 -5.77 -16.43 6.10
C GLY A 18 -5.65 -16.54 4.57
N GLY A 19 -4.55 -16.07 4.00
CA GLY A 19 -4.32 -16.01 2.56
C GLY A 19 -3.63 -17.25 1.98
N TRP A 20 -2.95 -17.04 0.86
CA TRP A 20 -2.26 -18.07 0.06
C TRP A 20 -0.86 -18.40 0.56
N ALA A 21 -0.14 -17.42 1.14
CA ALA A 21 1.20 -17.64 1.67
C ALA A 21 1.16 -18.50 2.93
N ARG A 22 2.16 -19.37 3.08
CA ARG A 22 2.29 -20.28 4.23
C ARG A 22 3.61 -20.05 4.95
N PHE A 23 3.68 -20.46 6.21
CA PHE A 23 4.90 -20.42 7.01
C PHE A 23 4.90 -21.50 8.08
N SER A 24 6.09 -21.84 8.62
CA SER A 24 6.26 -22.74 9.77
C SER A 24 7.21 -22.18 10.81
N GLN A 25 8.08 -21.26 10.42
CA GLN A 25 9.15 -20.70 11.24
C GLN A 25 9.09 -19.18 11.25
N PHE A 26 9.77 -18.61 12.21
CA PHE A 26 9.88 -17.17 12.38
C PHE A 26 11.34 -16.73 12.36
N GLU A 27 11.61 -15.57 11.82
CA GLU A 27 12.84 -14.84 12.05
C GLU A 27 12.61 -13.91 13.26
N LEU A 28 13.29 -14.20 14.38
CA LEU A 28 13.26 -13.35 15.55
C LEU A 28 14.24 -12.20 15.35
N LEU A 29 13.71 -10.99 15.39
CA LEU A 29 14.41 -9.74 15.18
C LEU A 29 14.45 -8.94 16.49
N GLN A 30 15.60 -8.34 16.79
CA GLN A 30 15.81 -7.45 17.93
C GLN A 30 16.80 -6.37 17.50
N ARG A 31 16.60 -5.14 17.98
CA ARG A 31 17.51 -4.02 17.67
C ARG A 31 18.92 -4.32 18.12
N GLY A 32 19.89 -4.17 17.21
CA GLY A 32 21.31 -4.39 17.49
C GLY A 32 21.73 -5.85 17.66
N VAL A 33 20.82 -6.81 17.40
CA VAL A 33 21.12 -8.25 17.53
C VAL A 33 20.96 -8.93 16.17
N ALA A 34 21.84 -9.86 15.85
CA ALA A 34 21.73 -10.64 14.63
C ALA A 34 20.42 -11.45 14.61
N PRO A 35 19.67 -11.46 13.49
CA PRO A 35 18.46 -12.25 13.35
C PRO A 35 18.71 -13.75 13.57
N ARG A 36 17.75 -14.44 14.18
CA ARG A 36 17.80 -15.90 14.34
C ARG A 36 16.48 -16.55 13.98
N VAL A 37 16.52 -17.75 13.42
CA VAL A 37 15.33 -18.54 13.11
C VAL A 37 14.86 -19.26 14.38
N VAL A 38 13.56 -19.23 14.63
CA VAL A 38 12.90 -19.89 15.75
C VAL A 38 11.61 -20.58 15.29
N ASP A 39 11.21 -21.66 15.96
CA ASP A 39 10.05 -22.47 15.60
C ASP A 39 8.76 -22.03 16.32
N ALA A 40 8.86 -21.11 17.27
CA ALA A 40 7.74 -20.65 18.08
C ALA A 40 7.74 -19.12 18.21
N ALA A 41 6.54 -18.55 18.32
CA ALA A 41 6.27 -17.17 18.66
C ALA A 41 5.19 -17.12 19.77
N PRO A 42 4.98 -15.96 20.43
CA PRO A 42 3.88 -15.80 21.37
C PRO A 42 2.53 -16.18 20.74
N GLU A 43 1.70 -16.91 21.48
CA GLU A 43 0.41 -17.43 20.98
C GLU A 43 -0.51 -16.33 20.42
N ALA A 44 -0.62 -15.20 21.10
CA ALA A 44 -1.42 -14.06 20.64
C ALA A 44 -0.92 -13.51 19.28
N LEU A 45 0.40 -13.52 19.06
CA LEU A 45 0.96 -13.11 17.78
C LEU A 45 0.69 -14.16 16.70
N LEU A 46 0.81 -15.45 17.00
CA LEU A 46 0.48 -16.52 16.06
C LEU A 46 -0.99 -16.44 15.63
N GLN A 47 -1.90 -16.20 16.56
CA GLN A 47 -3.32 -15.96 16.26
C GLN A 47 -3.48 -14.74 15.34
N THR A 48 -2.80 -13.62 15.61
CA THR A 48 -2.81 -12.43 14.76
C THR A 48 -2.30 -12.72 13.34
N LEU A 49 -1.20 -13.47 13.24
CA LEU A 49 -0.57 -13.80 11.95
C LEU A 49 -1.42 -14.75 11.09
N THR A 50 -2.20 -15.64 11.72
CA THR A 50 -3.01 -16.64 11.02
C THR A 50 -4.45 -16.21 10.78
N ALA A 51 -4.96 -15.23 11.54
CA ALA A 51 -6.32 -14.74 11.40
C ALA A 51 -6.56 -14.18 9.97
N PRO A 52 -7.65 -14.60 9.30
CA PRO A 52 -8.04 -14.01 8.03
C PRO A 52 -8.20 -12.50 8.14
N ARG A 53 -7.75 -11.78 7.13
CA ARG A 53 -7.98 -10.34 7.07
C ARG A 53 -9.41 -10.05 6.62
N PRO A 54 -10.09 -9.09 7.24
CA PRO A 54 -11.40 -8.62 6.80
C PRO A 54 -11.38 -8.19 5.34
N GLU A 55 -12.54 -8.22 4.70
CA GLU A 55 -12.71 -7.67 3.37
C GLU A 55 -12.44 -6.16 3.37
N VAL A 56 -11.82 -5.69 2.30
CA VAL A 56 -11.61 -4.26 2.02
C VAL A 56 -12.41 -3.92 0.79
N LEU A 57 -13.31 -2.96 0.87
CA LEU A 57 -14.19 -2.57 -0.25
C LEU A 57 -15.04 -3.74 -0.81
N GLY A 58 -15.42 -4.71 0.02
CA GLY A 58 -16.12 -5.92 -0.42
C GLY A 58 -15.23 -6.95 -1.14
N LEU A 59 -13.90 -6.72 -1.16
CA LEU A 59 -12.93 -7.63 -1.78
C LEU A 59 -12.28 -8.50 -0.71
N SER A 60 -12.30 -9.82 -0.91
CA SER A 60 -11.61 -10.76 -0.02
C SER A 60 -10.10 -10.54 -0.05
N MET A 61 -9.46 -10.47 1.12
CA MET A 61 -8.02 -10.37 1.27
C MET A 61 -7.32 -11.75 1.29
N ALA A 62 -8.04 -12.82 1.00
CA ALA A 62 -7.46 -14.16 0.86
C ALA A 62 -6.70 -14.38 -0.46
N GLN A 63 -6.67 -13.38 -1.34
CA GLN A 63 -5.91 -13.37 -2.60
C GLN A 63 -5.38 -11.97 -2.90
N PRO A 64 -4.29 -11.84 -3.70
CA PRO A 64 -3.73 -10.54 -4.05
C PRO A 64 -4.72 -9.72 -4.89
N ARG A 65 -4.79 -8.42 -4.62
CA ARG A 65 -5.67 -7.43 -5.25
C ARG A 65 -4.87 -6.36 -5.97
N ILE A 66 -5.37 -5.91 -7.11
CA ILE A 66 -4.75 -4.87 -7.92
C ILE A 66 -5.45 -3.55 -7.67
N MET A 67 -4.68 -2.57 -7.18
CA MET A 67 -5.10 -1.18 -7.03
C MET A 67 -4.42 -0.34 -8.13
N GLY A 68 -5.21 0.14 -9.08
CA GLY A 68 -4.73 0.95 -10.20
C GLY A 68 -4.61 2.42 -9.81
N ILE A 69 -3.47 3.05 -10.15
CA ILE A 69 -3.18 4.46 -9.87
C ILE A 69 -3.86 5.35 -10.91
N VAL A 70 -4.75 6.23 -10.48
CA VAL A 70 -5.43 7.22 -11.32
C VAL A 70 -4.97 8.61 -10.90
N ASN A 71 -4.15 9.26 -11.74
CA ASN A 71 -3.68 10.61 -11.46
C ASN A 71 -4.66 11.64 -12.05
N ALA A 72 -5.27 12.45 -11.18
CA ALA A 72 -6.13 13.57 -11.56
C ALA A 72 -5.36 14.91 -11.48
N THR A 73 -4.07 14.93 -11.88
CA THR A 73 -3.20 16.12 -11.79
C THR A 73 -3.00 16.78 -13.16
N PRO A 74 -2.86 18.13 -13.24
CA PRO A 74 -2.61 18.85 -14.50
C PRO A 74 -1.28 18.48 -15.17
N ASP A 75 -0.27 18.06 -14.42
CA ASP A 75 1.04 17.65 -14.98
C ASP A 75 0.98 16.39 -15.84
N SER A 76 -0.17 15.72 -15.84
CA SER A 76 -0.50 14.66 -16.80
C SER A 76 -0.75 15.20 -18.22
N PHE A 77 -0.71 16.53 -18.42
CA PHE A 77 -0.95 17.22 -19.69
C PHE A 77 0.31 17.35 -20.58
N SER A 78 1.47 16.84 -20.20
CA SER A 78 2.75 17.08 -20.90
C SER A 78 2.85 16.53 -22.34
N ASP A 79 1.86 15.77 -22.82
CA ASP A 79 1.84 15.17 -24.15
C ASP A 79 0.74 15.73 -25.08
N GLY A 80 0.31 17.01 -24.90
CA GLY A 80 -0.52 17.73 -25.88
C GLY A 80 -1.96 17.23 -26.06
N GLY A 81 -2.43 16.30 -25.25
CA GLY A 81 -3.80 15.80 -25.24
C GLY A 81 -4.40 15.87 -23.83
N SER A 82 -5.68 16.22 -23.71
CA SER A 82 -6.40 16.24 -22.45
C SER A 82 -6.28 14.87 -21.75
N TYR A 83 -5.40 14.77 -20.74
CA TYR A 83 -5.31 13.56 -19.93
C TYR A 83 -6.55 13.46 -19.06
N ASP A 84 -7.47 12.62 -19.47
CA ASP A 84 -8.69 12.37 -18.76
C ASP A 84 -8.44 11.27 -17.71
N GLY A 85 -8.33 11.66 -16.42
CA GLY A 85 -8.21 10.72 -15.30
C GLY A 85 -9.34 9.68 -15.31
N ALA A 86 -10.52 10.04 -15.78
CA ALA A 86 -11.64 9.12 -15.96
C ALA A 86 -11.35 8.10 -17.08
N ALA A 87 -10.74 8.51 -18.19
CA ALA A 87 -10.34 7.58 -19.25
C ALA A 87 -9.24 6.62 -18.76
N GLN A 88 -8.27 7.11 -17.97
CA GLN A 88 -7.26 6.27 -17.33
C GLN A 88 -7.92 5.25 -16.38
N GLY A 89 -8.82 5.68 -15.52
CA GLY A 89 -9.55 4.80 -14.60
C GLY A 89 -10.33 3.71 -15.33
N ARG A 90 -11.03 4.06 -16.43
CA ARG A 90 -11.73 3.08 -17.28
C ARG A 90 -10.78 2.06 -17.89
N ARG A 91 -9.61 2.48 -18.40
CA ARG A 91 -8.60 1.55 -18.93
C ARG A 91 -8.07 0.62 -17.85
N LEU A 92 -7.76 1.15 -16.67
CA LEU A 92 -7.26 0.34 -15.55
C LEU A 92 -8.28 -0.68 -15.07
N ALA A 93 -9.57 -0.30 -14.96
CA ALA A 93 -10.65 -1.22 -14.62
C ALA A 93 -10.79 -2.34 -15.67
N ALA A 94 -10.79 -1.99 -16.97
CA ALA A 94 -10.83 -2.95 -18.07
C ALA A 94 -9.60 -3.88 -18.09
N ALA A 95 -8.44 -3.39 -17.64
CA ALA A 95 -7.20 -4.15 -17.50
C ALA A 95 -7.20 -5.07 -16.25
N GLY A 96 -8.22 -4.99 -15.39
CA GLY A 96 -8.38 -5.85 -14.23
C GLY A 96 -7.96 -5.24 -12.90
N ALA A 97 -7.83 -3.91 -12.81
CA ALA A 97 -7.75 -3.25 -11.51
C ALA A 97 -9.10 -3.38 -10.77
N GLU A 98 -9.05 -3.90 -9.55
CA GLU A 98 -10.24 -4.12 -8.72
C GLU A 98 -10.54 -2.90 -7.85
N ILE A 99 -9.52 -2.07 -7.61
CA ILE A 99 -9.58 -0.79 -6.90
C ILE A 99 -8.95 0.28 -7.79
N LEU A 100 -9.58 1.44 -7.89
CA LEU A 100 -9.06 2.63 -8.57
C LEU A 100 -8.72 3.67 -7.52
N ASP A 101 -7.44 4.02 -7.40
CA ASP A 101 -6.94 4.98 -6.40
C ASP A 101 -6.73 6.35 -7.04
N VAL A 102 -7.67 7.26 -6.79
CA VAL A 102 -7.75 8.58 -7.44
C VAL A 102 -7.04 9.63 -6.60
N GLY A 103 -5.97 10.20 -7.13
CA GLY A 103 -5.19 11.26 -6.48
C GLY A 103 -5.17 12.57 -7.26
N GLY A 104 -5.46 13.69 -6.59
CA GLY A 104 -5.44 15.05 -7.14
C GLY A 104 -4.17 15.84 -6.83
N GLU A 105 -3.35 15.32 -5.91
CA GLU A 105 -2.06 15.90 -5.52
C GLU A 105 -0.95 14.87 -5.79
N SER A 106 0.19 15.33 -6.33
CA SER A 106 1.36 14.48 -6.47
C SER A 106 2.07 14.38 -5.12
N THR A 107 2.30 13.16 -4.65
CA THR A 107 3.09 12.90 -3.42
C THR A 107 4.52 12.43 -3.75
N ARG A 108 4.97 12.58 -5.01
CA ARG A 108 6.34 12.26 -5.43
C ARG A 108 7.35 13.19 -4.77
N PRO A 109 8.62 12.74 -4.61
CA PRO A 109 9.68 13.62 -4.10
C PRO A 109 9.76 14.95 -4.88
N GLY A 110 9.81 16.07 -4.16
CA GLY A 110 9.86 17.42 -4.73
C GLY A 110 8.51 17.99 -5.16
N ALA A 111 7.41 17.27 -4.98
CA ALA A 111 6.07 17.79 -5.30
C ALA A 111 5.64 18.88 -4.32
N ARG A 112 5.01 19.93 -4.85
CA ARG A 112 4.42 21.02 -4.06
C ARG A 112 3.01 20.65 -3.63
N GLU A 113 2.60 21.20 -2.49
CA GLU A 113 1.25 21.08 -1.99
C GLU A 113 0.24 21.75 -2.93
N VAL A 114 -0.90 21.08 -3.12
CA VAL A 114 -2.05 21.61 -3.89
C VAL A 114 -3.09 22.16 -2.90
N PRO A 115 -3.66 23.35 -3.13
CA PRO A 115 -4.76 23.85 -2.30
C PRO A 115 -5.94 22.84 -2.25
N GLU A 116 -6.60 22.73 -1.09
CA GLU A 116 -7.69 21.77 -0.88
C GLU A 116 -8.82 21.92 -1.92
N ALA A 117 -9.24 23.16 -2.21
CA ALA A 117 -10.28 23.44 -3.19
C ALA A 117 -9.90 22.95 -4.60
N ASP A 118 -8.64 23.12 -4.99
CA ASP A 118 -8.16 22.68 -6.30
C ASP A 118 -8.11 21.15 -6.37
N GLU A 119 -7.68 20.49 -5.30
CA GLU A 119 -7.65 19.03 -5.22
C GLU A 119 -9.06 18.43 -5.31
N ILE A 120 -10.04 19.03 -4.61
CA ILE A 120 -11.46 18.65 -4.71
C ILE A 120 -11.96 18.74 -6.16
N THR A 121 -11.67 19.85 -6.85
CA THR A 121 -12.11 20.04 -8.25
C THR A 121 -11.52 19.03 -9.21
N ARG A 122 -10.34 18.46 -8.89
CA ARG A 122 -9.67 17.42 -9.69
C ARG A 122 -10.25 16.03 -9.43
N VAL A 123 -10.41 15.64 -8.15
CA VAL A 123 -10.75 14.24 -7.80
C VAL A 123 -12.23 13.95 -7.91
N VAL A 124 -13.11 14.87 -7.51
CA VAL A 124 -14.57 14.63 -7.41
C VAL A 124 -15.19 14.23 -8.75
N PRO A 125 -14.97 14.96 -9.88
CA PRO A 125 -15.53 14.56 -11.17
C PRO A 125 -15.01 13.20 -11.64
N VAL A 126 -13.73 12.90 -11.41
CA VAL A 126 -13.12 11.62 -11.79
C VAL A 126 -13.76 10.48 -11.00
N ILE A 127 -13.85 10.60 -9.67
CA ILE A 127 -14.50 9.60 -8.81
C ILE A 127 -15.95 9.35 -9.26
N ALA A 128 -16.73 10.42 -9.45
CA ALA A 128 -18.12 10.30 -9.87
C ALA A 128 -18.28 9.56 -11.21
N SER A 129 -17.37 9.80 -12.17
CA SER A 129 -17.41 9.18 -13.50
C SER A 129 -16.97 7.71 -13.52
N LEU A 130 -16.28 7.22 -12.48
CA LEU A 130 -15.76 5.87 -12.36
C LEU A 130 -16.65 4.95 -11.49
N ARG A 131 -17.72 5.49 -10.90
CA ARG A 131 -18.65 4.71 -10.06
C ARG A 131 -19.20 3.50 -10.79
N GLY A 132 -19.18 2.36 -10.11
CA GLY A 132 -19.70 1.09 -10.63
C GLY A 132 -18.76 0.32 -11.58
N LEU A 133 -17.58 0.87 -11.92
CA LEU A 133 -16.60 0.16 -12.74
C LEU A 133 -15.67 -0.72 -11.88
N ALA A 134 -15.24 -0.20 -10.75
CA ALA A 134 -14.42 -0.89 -9.75
C ALA A 134 -14.66 -0.20 -8.39
N ALA A 135 -14.10 -0.75 -7.31
CA ALA A 135 -14.05 -0.07 -6.04
C ALA A 135 -13.17 1.20 -6.14
N ILE A 136 -13.53 2.27 -5.43
CA ILE A 136 -12.81 3.55 -5.54
C ILE A 136 -12.14 3.90 -4.21
N SER A 137 -10.87 4.25 -4.28
CA SER A 137 -10.07 4.86 -3.23
C SER A 137 -9.76 6.31 -3.59
N VAL A 138 -9.64 7.18 -2.61
CA VAL A 138 -9.10 8.54 -2.78
C VAL A 138 -7.72 8.63 -2.12
N ASP A 139 -6.68 9.00 -2.89
CA ASP A 139 -5.33 9.28 -2.39
C ASP A 139 -5.28 10.76 -1.97
N THR A 140 -5.43 10.99 -0.68
CA THR A 140 -5.38 12.34 -0.10
C THR A 140 -5.00 12.30 1.37
N ARG A 141 -4.38 13.38 1.83
CA ARG A 141 -3.99 13.62 3.23
C ARG A 141 -4.82 14.74 3.89
N LYS A 142 -5.89 15.24 3.19
CA LYS A 142 -6.72 16.37 3.61
C LYS A 142 -8.15 15.94 3.94
N ALA A 143 -8.65 16.37 5.07
CA ALA A 143 -9.99 16.03 5.57
C ALA A 143 -11.12 16.52 4.66
N GLY A 144 -11.02 17.75 4.12
CA GLY A 144 -12.02 18.31 3.22
C GLY A 144 -12.07 17.58 1.88
N VAL A 145 -10.92 17.21 1.31
CA VAL A 145 -10.86 16.39 0.08
C VAL A 145 -11.49 15.03 0.32
N ALA A 146 -11.10 14.35 1.43
CA ALA A 146 -11.68 13.05 1.77
C ALA A 146 -13.20 13.10 1.90
N ARG A 147 -13.74 14.12 2.60
CA ARG A 147 -15.20 14.32 2.75
C ARG A 147 -15.90 14.49 1.40
N ALA A 148 -15.35 15.31 0.51
CA ALA A 148 -15.90 15.54 -0.82
C ALA A 148 -15.82 14.27 -1.70
N ALA A 149 -14.70 13.55 -1.65
CA ALA A 149 -14.48 12.30 -2.37
C ALA A 149 -15.43 11.17 -1.91
N ILE A 150 -15.64 11.05 -0.60
CA ILE A 150 -16.60 10.10 -0.01
C ILE A 150 -18.02 10.39 -0.51
N ALA A 151 -18.43 11.66 -0.48
CA ALA A 151 -19.73 12.08 -1.01
C ALA A 151 -19.87 11.79 -2.52
N ALA A 152 -18.76 11.83 -3.28
CA ALA A 152 -18.72 11.48 -4.69
C ALA A 152 -18.70 9.96 -4.95
N GLY A 153 -18.44 9.11 -3.94
CA GLY A 153 -18.49 7.66 -4.03
C GLY A 153 -17.17 6.92 -3.77
N ALA A 154 -16.16 7.59 -3.22
CA ALA A 154 -14.98 6.90 -2.70
C ALA A 154 -15.36 6.02 -1.50
N GLY A 155 -14.87 4.79 -1.49
CA GLY A 155 -15.14 3.79 -0.44
C GLY A 155 -13.92 3.50 0.44
N LEU A 156 -12.75 4.09 0.16
CA LEU A 156 -11.54 4.00 0.97
C LEU A 156 -10.78 5.33 0.91
N VAL A 157 -10.18 5.73 2.02
CA VAL A 157 -9.24 6.85 2.07
C VAL A 157 -7.82 6.30 2.14
N ASN A 158 -6.97 6.64 1.17
CA ASN A 158 -5.56 6.28 1.15
C ASN A 158 -4.74 7.50 1.59
N ASP A 159 -4.30 7.50 2.86
CA ASP A 159 -3.56 8.60 3.44
C ASP A 159 -2.07 8.28 3.54
N VAL A 160 -1.30 8.86 2.63
CA VAL A 160 0.16 8.71 2.59
C VAL A 160 0.88 9.37 3.76
N SER A 161 0.20 10.24 4.52
CA SER A 161 0.73 10.85 5.74
C SER A 161 0.47 10.04 7.01
N GLY A 162 -0.51 9.12 6.97
CA GLY A 162 -0.91 8.33 8.13
C GLY A 162 -1.44 9.21 9.27
N PHE A 163 -2.26 10.20 8.96
CA PHE A 163 -2.85 11.22 9.85
C PHE A 163 -1.85 12.25 10.43
N ASP A 164 -0.65 12.35 9.85
CA ASP A 164 0.34 13.33 10.33
C ASP A 164 0.16 14.71 9.69
N PHE A 165 -0.51 14.81 8.54
CA PHE A 165 -0.69 16.07 7.81
C PHE A 165 -1.92 16.85 8.29
N ASP A 166 -3.11 16.24 8.28
CA ASP A 166 -4.36 16.86 8.70
C ASP A 166 -5.00 16.08 9.85
N PRO A 167 -4.96 16.63 11.08
CA PRO A 167 -5.55 15.97 12.26
C PRO A 167 -7.06 15.69 12.13
N GLY A 168 -7.79 16.47 11.31
CA GLY A 168 -9.22 16.29 11.06
C GLY A 168 -9.54 15.06 10.22
N LEU A 169 -8.57 14.51 9.48
CA LEU A 169 -8.81 13.38 8.58
C LEU A 169 -9.22 12.11 9.33
N ALA A 170 -8.62 11.84 10.50
CA ALA A 170 -8.98 10.69 11.32
C ALA A 170 -10.46 10.71 11.74
N GLN A 171 -10.98 11.89 12.10
CA GLN A 171 -12.38 12.06 12.46
C GLN A 171 -13.30 11.83 11.26
N VAL A 172 -12.98 12.39 10.08
CA VAL A 172 -13.73 12.18 8.83
C VAL A 172 -13.86 10.70 8.50
N VAL A 173 -12.74 9.95 8.60
CA VAL A 173 -12.72 8.50 8.35
C VAL A 173 -13.56 7.76 9.39
N ALA A 174 -13.43 8.08 10.68
CA ALA A 174 -14.20 7.44 11.75
C ALA A 174 -15.71 7.64 11.56
N GLU A 175 -16.13 8.88 11.28
CA GLU A 175 -17.54 9.24 11.04
C GLU A 175 -18.13 8.58 9.78
N SER A 176 -17.33 8.43 8.72
CA SER A 176 -17.78 7.79 7.48
C SER A 176 -18.00 6.29 7.61
N GLY A 177 -17.34 5.65 8.58
CA GLY A 177 -17.33 4.20 8.72
C GLY A 177 -16.58 3.44 7.63
N LEU A 178 -15.83 4.13 6.77
CA LEU A 178 -15.06 3.55 5.67
C LEU A 178 -13.69 3.02 6.12
N PRO A 179 -13.07 2.12 5.36
CA PRO A 179 -11.67 1.74 5.56
C PRO A 179 -10.70 2.87 5.23
N VAL A 180 -9.52 2.80 5.85
CA VAL A 180 -8.40 3.72 5.60
C VAL A 180 -7.11 2.95 5.37
N CYS A 181 -6.29 3.42 4.44
CA CYS A 181 -4.90 2.98 4.31
C CYS A 181 -3.99 4.02 4.97
N LEU A 182 -3.17 3.58 5.92
CA LEU A 182 -2.21 4.40 6.65
C LEU A 182 -0.79 4.06 6.21
N MET A 183 -0.13 4.99 5.54
CA MET A 183 1.24 4.77 5.06
C MET A 183 2.26 5.35 6.05
N HIS A 184 3.44 4.75 6.10
CA HIS A 184 4.61 5.31 6.75
C HIS A 184 5.42 6.17 5.78
N ALA A 185 5.58 7.44 6.10
CA ALA A 185 6.55 8.35 5.49
C ALA A 185 7.44 8.99 6.58
N GLN A 186 8.67 9.36 6.23
CA GLN A 186 9.52 10.22 7.06
C GLN A 186 9.74 11.54 6.31
N GLY A 187 9.39 12.66 6.95
CA GLY A 187 9.42 13.98 6.32
C GLY A 187 8.23 14.27 5.40
N ILE A 188 8.28 15.39 4.72
CA ILE A 188 7.28 15.84 3.74
C ILE A 188 7.77 15.55 2.31
N PRO A 189 6.88 15.44 1.31
CA PRO A 189 7.27 15.12 -0.07
C PRO A 189 8.38 16.00 -0.63
N GLU A 190 8.43 17.28 -0.25
CA GLU A 190 9.40 18.25 -0.72
C GLU A 190 10.85 17.89 -0.33
N THR A 191 11.06 17.40 0.91
CA THR A 191 12.39 17.21 1.52
C THR A 191 12.66 15.78 2.02
N MET A 192 11.71 14.87 1.90
CA MET A 192 11.79 13.53 2.49
C MET A 192 12.99 12.67 2.00
N GLN A 193 13.64 13.06 0.91
CA GLN A 193 14.78 12.32 0.36
C GLN A 193 16.14 12.95 0.66
N ASP A 194 16.17 14.09 1.37
CA ASP A 194 17.43 14.82 1.59
C ASP A 194 18.37 14.07 2.54
N ASP A 195 17.85 13.54 3.64
CA ASP A 195 18.65 12.74 4.60
C ASP A 195 17.76 11.78 5.42
N PRO A 196 17.17 10.74 4.78
CA PRO A 196 16.36 9.79 5.52
C PRO A 196 17.22 8.90 6.42
N SER A 197 17.01 8.97 7.73
CA SER A 197 17.79 8.28 8.76
C SER A 197 16.93 7.38 9.63
N TYR A 198 17.42 6.16 9.88
CA TYR A 198 16.77 5.13 10.71
C TYR A 198 17.81 4.41 11.56
N GLY A 199 17.43 4.03 12.77
CA GLY A 199 18.25 3.13 13.58
C GLY A 199 18.20 1.70 13.05
N ASP A 200 16.99 1.22 12.75
CA ASP A 200 16.67 -0.02 12.03
C ASP A 200 15.40 0.24 11.25
N VAL A 201 15.53 0.47 9.93
CA VAL A 201 14.40 0.88 9.10
C VAL A 201 13.21 -0.10 9.14
N LEU A 202 13.47 -1.40 9.23
CA LEU A 202 12.42 -2.42 9.25
C LEU A 202 11.59 -2.33 10.54
N LEU A 203 12.27 -2.21 11.67
CA LEU A 203 11.65 -2.16 13.00
C LEU A 203 11.09 -0.76 13.31
N ASP A 204 11.76 0.31 12.85
CA ASP A 204 11.28 1.69 13.02
C ASP A 204 9.96 1.92 12.27
N VAL A 205 9.85 1.39 11.04
CA VAL A 205 8.61 1.43 10.26
C VAL A 205 7.50 0.60 10.91
N TYR A 206 7.84 -0.58 11.48
CA TYR A 206 6.88 -1.40 12.23
C TYR A 206 6.29 -0.63 13.41
N ASP A 207 7.15 -0.04 14.24
CA ASP A 207 6.73 0.71 15.43
C ASP A 207 5.92 1.97 15.05
N ALA A 208 6.32 2.68 14.00
CA ALA A 208 5.58 3.82 13.50
C ALA A 208 4.18 3.46 12.98
N LEU A 209 4.06 2.35 12.24
CA LEU A 209 2.75 1.84 11.80
C LEU A 209 1.90 1.37 12.98
N ALA A 210 2.48 0.71 13.99
CA ALA A 210 1.77 0.34 15.21
C ALA A 210 1.21 1.59 15.93
N ALA A 211 1.98 2.66 16.03
CA ALA A 211 1.53 3.93 16.61
C ALA A 211 0.40 4.58 15.79
N ARG A 212 0.47 4.54 14.44
CA ARG A 212 -0.61 5.05 13.57
C ARG A 212 -1.90 4.24 13.71
N ILE A 213 -1.80 2.91 13.80
CA ILE A 213 -2.96 2.04 14.09
C ILE A 213 -3.58 2.41 15.43
N ALA A 214 -2.79 2.54 16.50
CA ALA A 214 -3.29 2.90 17.82
C ALA A 214 -3.99 4.28 17.81
N ARG A 215 -3.47 5.26 17.08
CA ARG A 215 -4.11 6.57 16.88
C ARG A 215 -5.44 6.46 16.11
N ALA A 216 -5.50 5.64 15.08
CA ALA A 216 -6.73 5.39 14.35
C ALA A 216 -7.80 4.71 15.23
N GLU A 217 -7.40 3.71 16.03
CA GLU A 217 -8.29 3.04 16.98
C GLU A 217 -8.80 4.01 18.05
N ALA A 218 -7.94 4.88 18.56
CA ALA A 218 -8.33 5.94 19.51
C ALA A 218 -9.32 6.95 18.90
N ALA A 219 -9.26 7.18 17.59
CA ALA A 219 -10.24 7.99 16.86
C ALA A 219 -11.56 7.25 16.54
N GLY A 220 -11.68 5.96 16.92
CA GLY A 220 -12.89 5.15 16.70
C GLY A 220 -12.88 4.33 15.41
N ILE A 221 -11.75 4.25 14.70
CA ILE A 221 -11.61 3.40 13.50
C ILE A 221 -11.18 1.98 13.93
N PRO A 222 -12.02 0.95 13.79
CA PRO A 222 -11.66 -0.39 14.21
C PRO A 222 -10.53 -0.96 13.32
N ARG A 223 -9.62 -1.75 13.91
CA ARG A 223 -8.48 -2.37 13.21
C ARG A 223 -8.88 -3.12 11.94
N ALA A 224 -10.06 -3.71 11.93
CA ALA A 224 -10.64 -4.41 10.79
C ALA A 224 -10.83 -3.52 9.54
N ARG A 225 -10.83 -2.20 9.69
CA ARG A 225 -10.96 -1.21 8.61
C ARG A 225 -9.64 -0.50 8.29
N ILE A 226 -8.53 -0.93 8.90
CA ILE A 226 -7.22 -0.33 8.66
C ILE A 226 -6.42 -1.22 7.70
N VAL A 227 -5.93 -0.61 6.64
CA VAL A 227 -4.89 -1.13 5.75
C VAL A 227 -3.60 -0.38 6.08
N ILE A 228 -2.45 -1.02 6.00
CA ILE A 228 -1.16 -0.38 6.25
C ILE A 228 -0.26 -0.47 5.03
N ASP A 229 0.55 0.57 4.80
CA ASP A 229 1.60 0.60 3.78
C ASP A 229 2.94 0.99 4.41
N PRO A 230 4.00 0.17 4.29
CA PRO A 230 5.34 0.52 4.79
C PRO A 230 5.98 1.70 4.07
N GLY A 231 5.39 2.21 2.99
CA GLY A 231 5.80 3.43 2.31
C GLY A 231 7.15 3.32 1.61
N ILE A 232 7.32 2.36 0.72
CA ILE A 232 8.52 2.21 -0.11
C ILE A 232 8.77 3.49 -0.90
N GLY A 233 9.97 4.07 -0.79
CA GLY A 233 10.35 5.30 -1.50
C GLY A 233 9.92 6.61 -0.85
N PHE A 234 9.27 6.58 0.31
CA PHE A 234 8.87 7.77 1.07
C PHE A 234 9.81 7.97 2.27
N GLY A 235 10.75 8.91 2.17
CA GLY A 235 11.77 9.13 3.19
C GLY A 235 12.64 7.91 3.43
N LYS A 236 13.09 7.23 2.36
CA LYS A 236 13.88 6.00 2.43
C LYS A 236 14.91 5.92 1.33
N THR A 237 16.14 5.56 1.68
CA THR A 237 17.20 5.24 0.71
C THR A 237 16.88 3.95 -0.06
N GLN A 238 17.64 3.65 -1.11
CA GLN A 238 17.53 2.36 -1.80
C GLN A 238 17.80 1.17 -0.87
N ALA A 239 18.81 1.28 -0.01
CA ALA A 239 19.13 0.24 0.98
C ALA A 239 17.98 0.02 1.96
N HIS A 240 17.35 1.10 2.45
CA HIS A 240 16.17 1.03 3.33
C HIS A 240 14.99 0.33 2.64
N ASN A 241 14.71 0.67 1.39
CA ASN A 241 13.63 0.04 0.63
C ASN A 241 13.85 -1.47 0.45
N LEU A 242 15.08 -1.87 0.11
CA LEU A 242 15.43 -3.29 -0.05
C LEU A 242 15.38 -4.05 1.28
N ALA A 243 15.79 -3.44 2.39
CA ALA A 243 15.71 -4.05 3.71
C ALA A 243 14.25 -4.38 4.10
N ILE A 244 13.33 -3.43 3.84
CA ILE A 244 11.89 -3.64 4.05
C ILE A 244 11.36 -4.73 3.11
N LEU A 245 11.62 -4.63 1.80
CA LEU A 245 11.07 -5.57 0.80
C LEU A 245 11.52 -7.01 1.05
N ARG A 246 12.75 -7.23 1.50
CA ARG A 246 13.26 -8.58 1.86
C ARG A 246 12.50 -9.23 3.01
N ARG A 247 11.89 -8.43 3.89
CA ARG A 247 11.29 -8.87 5.14
C ARG A 247 9.88 -8.32 5.37
N ILE A 248 9.17 -7.95 4.29
CA ILE A 248 7.87 -7.26 4.35
C ILE A 248 6.79 -8.09 5.06
N SER A 249 6.93 -9.43 5.10
CA SER A 249 6.03 -10.31 5.85
C SER A 249 5.97 -9.99 7.35
N LEU A 250 6.94 -9.26 7.91
CA LEU A 250 6.93 -8.79 9.30
C LEU A 250 5.66 -8.00 9.64
N TYR A 251 5.21 -7.15 8.71
CA TYR A 251 4.09 -6.22 8.95
C TYR A 251 2.74 -6.92 9.14
N HIS A 252 2.59 -8.18 8.75
CA HIS A 252 1.41 -8.97 9.09
C HIS A 252 1.18 -9.13 10.61
N GLY A 253 2.25 -9.01 11.40
CA GLY A 253 2.17 -8.99 12.87
C GLY A 253 1.36 -7.83 13.44
N LEU A 254 1.10 -6.78 12.66
CA LEU A 254 0.23 -5.66 13.04
C LEU A 254 -1.27 -5.96 12.93
N GLY A 255 -1.65 -7.10 12.33
CA GLY A 255 -3.04 -7.56 12.28
C GLY A 255 -3.91 -6.88 11.21
N CYS A 256 -3.35 -6.02 10.38
CA CYS A 256 -4.01 -5.32 9.28
C CYS A 256 -3.72 -5.97 7.92
N ALA A 257 -4.55 -5.70 6.90
CA ALA A 257 -4.17 -5.94 5.51
C ALA A 257 -3.00 -5.03 5.12
N VAL A 258 -2.11 -5.51 4.25
CA VAL A 258 -0.91 -4.77 3.84
C VAL A 258 -1.02 -4.38 2.39
N LEU A 259 -0.78 -3.09 2.11
CA LEU A 259 -0.65 -2.53 0.77
C LEU A 259 0.84 -2.36 0.44
N LEU A 260 1.19 -2.61 -0.81
CA LEU A 260 2.52 -2.39 -1.36
C LEU A 260 2.46 -1.54 -2.62
N GLY A 261 3.04 -0.34 -2.57
CA GLY A 261 3.19 0.57 -3.70
C GLY A 261 4.64 0.67 -4.16
N VAL A 262 5.06 -0.14 -5.14
CA VAL A 262 6.44 -0.13 -5.69
C VAL A 262 6.51 0.36 -7.13
N SER A 263 5.35 0.56 -7.78
CA SER A 263 5.25 0.75 -9.21
C SER A 263 6.11 1.91 -9.73
N ARG A 264 6.98 1.61 -10.66
CA ARG A 264 7.87 2.50 -11.39
C ARG A 264 8.81 3.34 -10.51
N LYS A 265 9.05 2.92 -9.24
CA LYS A 265 9.90 3.66 -8.30
C LYS A 265 11.38 3.66 -8.71
N ARG A 266 12.11 4.70 -8.25
CA ARG A 266 13.48 4.99 -8.68
C ARG A 266 14.44 3.82 -8.48
N PHE A 267 14.35 3.11 -7.34
CA PHE A 267 15.24 1.98 -7.06
C PHE A 267 15.13 0.84 -8.08
N ILE A 268 13.93 0.64 -8.69
CA ILE A 268 13.74 -0.34 -9.77
C ILE A 268 14.56 0.07 -11.00
N GLY A 269 14.51 1.35 -11.36
CA GLY A 269 15.30 1.88 -12.47
C GLY A 269 16.80 1.79 -12.20
N SER A 270 17.25 2.16 -10.99
CA SER A 270 18.67 2.11 -10.62
C SER A 270 19.26 0.69 -10.64
N ILE A 271 18.49 -0.31 -10.21
CA ILE A 271 18.95 -1.71 -10.18
C ILE A 271 18.73 -2.38 -11.54
N GLY A 272 17.59 -2.13 -12.18
CA GLY A 272 17.18 -2.78 -13.43
C GLY A 272 17.69 -2.08 -14.70
N GLY A 273 18.39 -0.96 -14.59
CA GLY A 273 18.91 -0.22 -15.73
C GLY A 273 17.83 0.51 -16.56
N ALA A 274 16.63 0.78 -15.97
CA ALA A 274 15.54 1.47 -16.63
C ALA A 274 15.42 2.91 -16.12
N GLU A 275 16.03 3.86 -16.83
CA GLU A 275 16.04 5.28 -16.43
C GLU A 275 14.65 5.91 -16.54
N VAL A 276 13.94 5.65 -17.64
CA VAL A 276 12.59 6.15 -17.87
C VAL A 276 11.59 5.39 -17.02
N ALA A 277 10.72 6.10 -16.30
CA ALA A 277 9.77 5.49 -15.38
C ALA A 277 8.78 4.52 -16.07
N ALA A 278 8.40 4.81 -17.32
CA ALA A 278 7.52 3.97 -18.11
C ALA A 278 8.11 2.57 -18.39
N ASP A 279 9.45 2.50 -18.55
CA ASP A 279 10.16 1.26 -18.90
C ASP A 279 10.37 0.33 -17.68
N ARG A 280 9.92 0.73 -16.47
CA ARG A 280 10.07 -0.02 -15.23
C ARG A 280 8.97 -1.05 -14.97
N SER A 281 8.10 -1.35 -15.95
CA SER A 281 6.97 -2.27 -15.80
C SER A 281 7.45 -3.68 -15.41
N ALA A 282 8.41 -4.26 -16.11
CA ALA A 282 8.97 -5.58 -15.81
C ALA A 282 9.57 -5.66 -14.39
N GLY A 283 10.35 -4.63 -13.99
CA GLY A 283 10.91 -4.56 -12.64
C GLY A 283 9.84 -4.33 -11.57
N THR A 284 8.81 -3.56 -11.87
CA THR A 284 7.63 -3.42 -11.02
C THR A 284 6.96 -4.75 -10.76
N LEU A 285 6.70 -5.52 -11.82
CA LEU A 285 6.09 -6.86 -11.72
C LEU A 285 6.95 -7.80 -10.87
N ALA A 286 8.27 -7.84 -11.09
CA ALA A 286 9.17 -8.68 -10.31
C ALA A 286 9.10 -8.39 -8.81
N VAL A 287 9.12 -7.11 -8.40
CA VAL A 287 9.01 -6.72 -6.99
C VAL A 287 7.61 -6.94 -6.44
N THR A 288 6.56 -6.74 -7.24
CA THR A 288 5.17 -7.06 -6.89
C THR A 288 5.04 -8.55 -6.56
N LEU A 289 5.53 -9.43 -7.42
CA LEU A 289 5.47 -10.88 -7.20
C LEU A 289 6.29 -11.31 -5.97
N ALA A 290 7.42 -10.66 -5.69
CA ALA A 290 8.17 -10.87 -4.44
C ALA A 290 7.35 -10.48 -3.19
N GLY A 291 6.52 -9.43 -3.28
CA GLY A 291 5.54 -9.07 -2.25
C GLY A 291 4.42 -10.10 -2.13
N VAL A 292 3.88 -10.57 -3.25
CA VAL A 292 2.86 -11.64 -3.29
C VAL A 292 3.37 -12.91 -2.61
N ALA A 293 4.60 -13.32 -2.87
CA ALA A 293 5.23 -14.47 -2.21
C ALA A 293 5.34 -14.31 -0.68
N GLN A 294 5.31 -13.07 -0.18
CA GLN A 294 5.29 -12.75 1.24
C GLN A 294 3.88 -12.45 1.80
N GLY A 295 2.82 -12.74 1.04
CA GLY A 295 1.43 -12.67 1.47
C GLY A 295 0.84 -11.26 1.45
N ILE A 296 1.43 -10.30 0.76
CA ILE A 296 0.92 -8.93 0.66
C ILE A 296 -0.37 -8.89 -0.15
N GLN A 297 -1.41 -8.27 0.41
CA GLN A 297 -2.77 -8.35 -0.13
C GLN A 297 -3.07 -7.35 -1.23
N ILE A 298 -2.63 -6.09 -1.12
CA ILE A 298 -3.00 -5.04 -2.07
C ILE A 298 -1.74 -4.53 -2.77
N HIS A 299 -1.76 -4.51 -4.10
CA HIS A 299 -0.64 -4.04 -4.94
C HIS A 299 -1.06 -2.81 -5.73
N ARG A 300 -0.48 -1.66 -5.39
CA ARG A 300 -0.76 -0.36 -6.02
C ARG A 300 0.17 -0.14 -7.20
N VAL A 301 -0.40 -0.14 -8.42
CA VAL A 301 0.36 -0.19 -9.68
C VAL A 301 -0.17 0.76 -10.75
N HIS A 302 0.69 1.15 -11.70
CA HIS A 302 0.31 1.82 -12.94
C HIS A 302 -0.09 0.81 -14.04
N ASP A 303 0.54 -0.36 -14.04
CA ASP A 303 0.51 -1.37 -15.12
C ASP A 303 -0.37 -2.55 -14.67
N ALA A 304 -1.71 -2.32 -14.66
CA ALA A 304 -2.67 -3.30 -14.13
C ALA A 304 -2.75 -4.57 -14.98
N GLU A 305 -2.65 -4.45 -16.31
CA GLU A 305 -2.75 -5.59 -17.23
C GLU A 305 -1.59 -6.56 -17.05
N GLU A 306 -0.35 -6.05 -17.04
CA GLU A 306 0.87 -6.83 -16.83
C GLU A 306 0.87 -7.46 -15.43
N THR A 307 0.39 -6.70 -14.44
CA THR A 307 0.27 -7.22 -13.07
C THR A 307 -0.74 -8.36 -13.00
N ARG A 308 -1.91 -8.21 -13.62
CA ARG A 308 -2.95 -9.25 -13.68
C ARG A 308 -2.44 -10.52 -14.36
N GLN A 309 -1.77 -10.35 -15.51
CA GLN A 309 -1.15 -11.47 -16.24
C GLN A 309 -0.10 -12.18 -15.37
N GLY A 310 0.80 -11.40 -14.74
CA GLY A 310 1.83 -11.94 -13.88
C GLY A 310 1.28 -12.68 -12.66
N LEU A 311 0.24 -12.14 -12.02
CA LEU A 311 -0.43 -12.81 -10.90
C LEU A 311 -1.10 -14.12 -11.31
N ALA A 312 -1.74 -14.16 -12.48
CA ALA A 312 -2.36 -15.38 -13.00
C ALA A 312 -1.33 -16.49 -13.23
N LEU A 313 -0.20 -16.14 -13.88
CA LEU A 313 0.89 -17.09 -14.13
C LEU A 313 1.58 -17.51 -12.83
N TRP A 314 1.83 -16.58 -11.92
CA TRP A 314 2.44 -16.89 -10.62
C TRP A 314 1.60 -17.90 -9.84
N ARG A 315 0.28 -17.70 -9.76
CA ARG A 315 -0.64 -18.66 -9.11
C ARG A 315 -0.60 -20.05 -9.78
N ALA A 316 -0.59 -20.10 -11.11
CA ALA A 316 -0.55 -21.36 -11.85
C ALA A 316 0.75 -22.15 -11.60
N VAL A 317 1.89 -21.44 -11.52
CA VAL A 317 3.21 -22.04 -11.31
C VAL A 317 3.43 -22.47 -9.86
N THR A 318 2.94 -21.68 -8.89
CA THR A 318 3.15 -21.96 -7.46
C THR A 318 2.10 -22.88 -6.84
N GLY A 319 1.12 -23.37 -7.64
CA GLY A 319 0.10 -24.28 -7.14
C GLY A 319 -0.90 -23.63 -6.19
N GLY A 320 -1.11 -22.33 -6.29
CA GLY A 320 -2.15 -21.63 -5.54
C GLY A 320 -3.51 -22.27 -5.77
N ASP A 321 -4.24 -22.60 -4.71
CA ASP A 321 -5.53 -23.30 -4.74
C ASP A 321 -6.44 -22.70 -5.83
N LYS A 322 -6.97 -23.58 -6.70
CA LYS A 322 -7.97 -23.29 -7.73
C LYS A 322 -9.27 -22.84 -7.12
#